data_dddc4765c3f2ffa7df5bdc17aa52261e
#
_entry.id   dddc4765c3f2ffa7df5bdc17aa52261e
#
_cell.length_a   1.000
_cell.length_b   1.000
_cell.length_c   1.000
_cell.angle_alpha   90.00
_cell.angle_beta   90.00
_cell.angle_gamma   90.00
#
_symmetry.space_group_name_H-M   'P 1'
#
loop_
_entity.id
_entity.type
_entity.pdbx_description
1 polymer ?
#
loop_
_entity_poly.entity_id
_entity_poly.type
_entity_poly.pdbx_seq_one_letter_code
_entity_poly.pdbx_strand_id
1 'polypeptide(L)'
;MALIKELLGKTPQIGADTFLAETATIIGDVKMGSECSVWYNAVIRGDVNFITMGDKVNVQDNAMLHCTFEKFPLIIGNNVSIGHNAIVHGCTVHDNVLIGMGAIVMDDCMVESNSIIGAGSVVVQGTHVKSGEVWGGIPARKIKDISTELLDGEVNRIANNYVKYSSWYKVAGEKPEEILDL
;
A
#
# COMPACT_ATOMS: atom_id res chain seq x y z
N MET A 1 10.96 -13.30 -11.55
CA MET A 1 11.25 -12.82 -10.17
C MET A 1 11.17 -11.31 -10.17
N ALA A 2 10.59 -10.72 -9.13
CA ALA A 2 10.54 -9.25 -8.95
C ALA A 2 11.93 -8.61 -9.11
N LEU A 3 11.98 -7.38 -9.58
CA LEU A 3 13.20 -6.59 -9.63
C LEU A 3 13.46 -5.95 -8.26
N ILE A 4 14.40 -6.50 -7.51
CA ILE A 4 14.91 -5.91 -6.27
C ILE A 4 16.27 -5.29 -6.58
N LYS A 5 16.38 -3.96 -6.46
CA LYS A 5 17.59 -3.24 -6.88
C LYS A 5 18.19 -2.45 -5.72
N GLU A 6 19.42 -2.78 -5.39
CA GLU A 6 20.26 -1.93 -4.54
C GLU A 6 20.55 -0.60 -5.23
N LEU A 7 20.53 0.48 -4.48
CA LEU A 7 20.93 1.80 -4.94
C LEU A 7 21.63 2.58 -3.82
N LEU A 8 22.78 3.18 -4.10
CA LEU A 8 23.58 3.98 -3.16
C LEU A 8 23.89 3.23 -1.84
N GLY A 9 24.16 1.92 -1.93
CA GLY A 9 24.47 1.08 -0.78
C GLY A 9 23.25 0.70 0.08
N LYS A 10 22.03 0.98 -0.39
CA LYS A 10 20.77 0.62 0.25
C LYS A 10 20.11 -0.51 -0.52
N THR A 11 19.98 -1.65 0.14
CA THR A 11 19.27 -2.82 -0.40
C THR A 11 17.89 -2.93 0.25
N PRO A 12 16.80 -3.11 -0.52
CA PRO A 12 15.47 -3.31 0.04
C PRO A 12 15.44 -4.48 1.04
N GLN A 13 14.83 -4.24 2.20
CA GLN A 13 14.61 -5.23 3.25
C GLN A 13 13.16 -5.70 3.19
N ILE A 14 12.97 -6.99 2.91
CA ILE A 14 11.65 -7.60 2.72
C ILE A 14 11.36 -8.53 3.90
N GLY A 15 10.24 -8.29 4.58
CA GLY A 15 9.80 -9.13 5.70
C GLY A 15 9.36 -10.53 5.29
N ALA A 16 9.20 -11.39 6.27
CA ALA A 16 8.80 -12.78 6.06
C ALA A 16 7.41 -12.89 5.41
N ASP A 17 7.16 -13.99 4.72
CA ASP A 17 5.87 -14.31 4.08
C ASP A 17 5.34 -13.26 3.10
N THR A 18 6.22 -12.40 2.61
CA THR A 18 5.88 -11.39 1.60
C THR A 18 5.82 -11.99 0.20
N PHE A 19 4.78 -11.64 -0.55
CA PHE A 19 4.63 -11.98 -1.96
C PHE A 19 5.12 -10.83 -2.84
N LEU A 20 5.94 -11.15 -3.83
CA LEU A 20 6.38 -10.20 -4.86
C LEU A 20 6.08 -10.77 -6.24
N ALA A 21 5.17 -10.14 -6.97
CA ALA A 21 4.87 -10.51 -8.36
C ALA A 21 6.12 -10.35 -9.26
N GLU A 22 6.22 -11.11 -10.34
CA GLU A 22 7.41 -11.18 -11.20
C GLU A 22 7.80 -9.83 -11.82
N THR A 23 6.82 -8.94 -12.02
CA THR A 23 7.04 -7.60 -12.59
C THR A 23 7.04 -6.49 -11.56
N ALA A 24 6.94 -6.82 -10.26
CA ALA A 24 7.09 -5.84 -9.18
C ALA A 24 8.53 -5.30 -9.15
N THR A 25 8.68 -4.02 -8.83
CA THR A 25 9.98 -3.33 -8.78
C THR A 25 10.17 -2.64 -7.45
N ILE A 26 11.21 -3.01 -6.69
CA ILE A 26 11.55 -2.43 -5.39
C ILE A 26 13.00 -1.93 -5.43
N ILE A 27 13.23 -0.64 -5.18
CA ILE A 27 14.54 0.02 -5.36
C ILE A 27 14.94 0.80 -4.11
N GLY A 28 16.19 0.66 -3.68
CA GLY A 28 16.86 1.55 -2.72
C GLY A 28 16.44 1.34 -1.27
N ASP A 29 16.29 2.41 -0.51
CA ASP A 29 16.02 2.40 0.93
C ASP A 29 14.55 2.10 1.22
N VAL A 30 14.18 0.84 1.09
CA VAL A 30 12.82 0.32 1.35
C VAL A 30 12.89 -0.73 2.45
N LYS A 31 12.02 -0.59 3.46
CA LYS A 31 11.85 -1.60 4.50
C LYS A 31 10.37 -1.99 4.57
N MET A 32 10.10 -3.28 4.44
CA MET A 32 8.76 -3.86 4.47
C MET A 32 8.63 -4.83 5.64
N GLY A 33 7.48 -4.82 6.29
CA GLY A 33 7.09 -5.81 7.29
C GLY A 33 6.73 -7.17 6.68
N SER A 34 6.13 -8.01 7.48
CA SER A 34 5.72 -9.37 7.12
C SER A 34 4.34 -9.42 6.47
N GLU A 35 4.01 -10.53 5.81
CA GLU A 35 2.70 -10.78 5.17
C GLU A 35 2.29 -9.70 4.15
N CYS A 36 3.24 -8.95 3.61
CA CYS A 36 2.99 -7.96 2.56
C CYS A 36 2.81 -8.61 1.19
N SER A 37 2.20 -7.88 0.27
CA SER A 37 2.11 -8.31 -1.13
C SER A 37 2.31 -7.14 -2.09
N VAL A 38 3.19 -7.31 -3.08
CA VAL A 38 3.46 -6.33 -4.13
C VAL A 38 3.12 -6.95 -5.47
N TRP A 39 2.12 -6.38 -6.13
CA TRP A 39 1.47 -6.98 -7.30
C TRP A 39 2.10 -6.52 -8.61
N TYR A 40 1.53 -6.95 -9.71
CA TYR A 40 2.13 -6.79 -11.04
C TYR A 40 2.32 -5.32 -11.42
N ASN A 41 3.53 -5.00 -11.90
CA ASN A 41 3.96 -3.66 -12.31
C ASN A 41 3.91 -2.58 -11.20
N ALA A 42 3.67 -2.94 -9.95
CA ALA A 42 3.81 -1.99 -8.86
C ALA A 42 5.27 -1.60 -8.67
N VAL A 43 5.51 -0.32 -8.37
CA VAL A 43 6.86 0.23 -8.17
C VAL A 43 6.96 0.87 -6.79
N ILE A 44 7.95 0.44 -6.01
CA ILE A 44 8.30 1.02 -4.71
C ILE A 44 9.74 1.51 -4.81
N ARG A 45 9.93 2.83 -4.84
CA ARG A 45 11.23 3.44 -5.13
C ARG A 45 11.67 4.40 -4.03
N GLY A 46 12.54 3.90 -3.15
CA GLY A 46 13.20 4.66 -2.07
C GLY A 46 14.61 5.10 -2.48
N ASP A 47 14.73 5.87 -3.56
CA ASP A 47 16.02 6.30 -4.13
C ASP A 47 16.47 7.68 -3.64
N VAL A 48 15.52 8.54 -3.27
CA VAL A 48 15.78 9.93 -2.85
C VAL A 48 15.45 10.17 -1.38
N ASN A 49 14.73 9.24 -0.75
CA ASN A 49 14.41 9.19 0.67
C ASN A 49 14.00 7.75 1.01
N PHE A 50 13.77 7.44 2.28
CA PHE A 50 13.38 6.10 2.70
C PHE A 50 11.85 5.87 2.59
N ILE A 51 11.51 4.60 2.41
CA ILE A 51 10.13 4.09 2.49
C ILE A 51 10.09 3.02 3.58
N THR A 52 9.18 3.15 4.54
CA THR A 52 8.90 2.10 5.52
C THR A 52 7.45 1.66 5.42
N MET A 53 7.23 0.35 5.51
CA MET A 53 5.91 -0.27 5.46
C MET A 53 5.80 -1.28 6.61
N GLY A 54 4.68 -1.26 7.31
CA GLY A 54 4.36 -2.25 8.34
C GLY A 54 3.98 -3.61 7.78
N ASP A 55 3.31 -4.40 8.60
CA ASP A 55 2.83 -5.74 8.25
C ASP A 55 1.50 -5.69 7.48
N LYS A 56 1.21 -6.73 6.68
CA LYS A 56 -0.05 -6.87 5.92
C LYS A 56 -0.37 -5.69 5.00
N VAL A 57 0.66 -5.09 4.39
CA VAL A 57 0.46 -4.03 3.39
C VAL A 57 0.37 -4.68 2.01
N ASN A 58 -0.71 -4.36 1.26
CA ASN A 58 -0.81 -4.77 -0.13
C ASN A 58 -0.67 -3.57 -1.07
N VAL A 59 0.26 -3.67 -2.01
CA VAL A 59 0.50 -2.68 -3.06
C VAL A 59 0.05 -3.30 -4.38
N GLN A 60 -1.14 -2.89 -4.82
CA GLN A 60 -1.82 -3.53 -5.93
C GLN A 60 -1.23 -3.13 -7.29
N ASP A 61 -1.71 -3.78 -8.36
CA ASP A 61 -1.13 -3.67 -9.69
C ASP A 61 -1.01 -2.22 -10.16
N ASN A 62 0.14 -1.89 -10.76
CA ASN A 62 0.51 -0.57 -11.29
C ASN A 62 0.54 0.56 -10.23
N ALA A 63 0.43 0.29 -8.94
CA ALA A 63 0.55 1.34 -7.93
C ALA A 63 2.00 1.86 -7.85
N MET A 64 2.16 3.16 -7.54
CA MET A 64 3.46 3.82 -7.43
C MET A 64 3.65 4.40 -6.03
N LEU A 65 4.71 3.98 -5.36
CA LEU A 65 5.16 4.48 -4.07
C LEU A 65 6.50 5.18 -4.24
N HIS A 66 6.56 6.45 -3.84
CA HIS A 66 7.78 7.25 -3.95
C HIS A 66 7.88 8.31 -2.84
N CYS A 67 8.93 9.09 -2.83
CA CYS A 67 9.23 10.10 -1.82
C CYS A 67 9.79 11.37 -2.45
N THR A 68 9.85 12.47 -1.66
CA THR A 68 10.56 13.69 -2.07
C THR A 68 11.96 13.71 -1.48
N PHE A 69 12.95 14.07 -2.30
CA PHE A 69 14.36 14.14 -1.94
C PHE A 69 14.58 14.87 -0.62
N GLU A 70 15.20 14.18 0.34
CA GLU A 70 15.59 14.66 1.69
C GLU A 70 14.46 15.33 2.51
N LYS A 71 13.23 15.43 2.00
CA LYS A 71 12.18 16.23 2.62
C LYS A 71 11.03 15.39 3.17
N PHE A 72 10.38 14.59 2.32
CA PHE A 72 9.21 13.82 2.70
C PHE A 72 9.46 12.33 2.44
N PRO A 73 9.77 11.53 3.48
CA PRO A 73 9.78 10.07 3.38
C PRO A 73 8.37 9.53 3.20
N LEU A 74 8.26 8.26 2.86
CA LEU A 74 6.98 7.57 2.85
C LEU A 74 6.91 6.57 4.01
N ILE A 75 5.94 6.75 4.88
CA ILE A 75 5.73 5.92 6.07
C ILE A 75 4.34 5.31 5.99
N ILE A 76 4.25 3.99 5.98
CA ILE A 76 3.00 3.24 5.89
C ILE A 76 2.93 2.29 7.09
N GLY A 77 1.81 2.34 7.81
CA GLY A 77 1.52 1.48 8.94
C GLY A 77 1.12 0.05 8.54
N ASN A 78 0.46 -0.63 9.45
CA ASN A 78 0.02 -2.02 9.26
C ASN A 78 -1.38 -2.08 8.63
N ASN A 79 -1.67 -3.21 7.97
CA ASN A 79 -3.01 -3.48 7.44
C ASN A 79 -3.51 -2.39 6.47
N VAL A 80 -2.61 -1.92 5.59
CA VAL A 80 -2.90 -0.87 4.60
C VAL A 80 -3.07 -1.48 3.22
N SER A 81 -4.17 -1.13 2.55
CA SER A 81 -4.42 -1.51 1.17
C SER A 81 -4.21 -0.33 0.24
N ILE A 82 -3.32 -0.47 -0.74
CA ILE A 82 -3.04 0.53 -1.77
C ILE A 82 -3.57 0.01 -3.09
N GLY A 83 -4.70 0.57 -3.52
CA GLY A 83 -5.48 0.11 -4.67
C GLY A 83 -4.74 0.22 -6.01
N HIS A 84 -5.22 -0.53 -7.00
CA HIS A 84 -4.67 -0.54 -8.35
C HIS A 84 -4.49 0.88 -8.91
N ASN A 85 -3.36 1.15 -9.56
CA ASN A 85 -3.00 2.45 -10.15
C ASN A 85 -2.94 3.62 -9.15
N ALA A 86 -2.96 3.39 -7.84
CA ALA A 86 -2.83 4.48 -6.87
C ALA A 86 -1.39 5.02 -6.83
N ILE A 87 -1.27 6.30 -6.49
CA ILE A 87 0.01 6.96 -6.26
C ILE A 87 0.05 7.41 -4.79
N VAL A 88 1.05 6.95 -4.05
CA VAL A 88 1.27 7.37 -2.66
C VAL A 88 2.67 7.94 -2.56
N HIS A 89 2.76 9.24 -2.28
CA HIS A 89 4.01 9.98 -2.42
C HIS A 89 4.30 10.82 -1.17
N GLY A 90 5.50 10.64 -0.58
CA GLY A 90 6.07 11.46 0.48
C GLY A 90 5.14 11.79 1.66
N CYS A 91 4.40 10.84 2.19
CA CYS A 91 3.36 11.05 3.18
C CYS A 91 3.41 10.01 4.32
N THR A 92 2.56 10.20 5.32
CA THR A 92 2.36 9.22 6.39
C THR A 92 0.94 8.63 6.30
N VAL A 93 0.86 7.31 6.20
CA VAL A 93 -0.39 6.54 6.23
C VAL A 93 -0.33 5.63 7.45
N HIS A 94 -1.23 5.81 8.40
CA HIS A 94 -1.29 4.99 9.61
C HIS A 94 -1.97 3.64 9.36
N ASP A 95 -2.27 2.89 10.43
CA ASP A 95 -2.81 1.54 10.36
C ASP A 95 -4.27 1.50 9.89
N ASN A 96 -4.65 0.38 9.29
CA ASN A 96 -6.03 0.12 8.87
C ASN A 96 -6.56 1.19 7.91
N VAL A 97 -5.84 1.45 6.84
CA VAL A 97 -6.24 2.45 5.82
C VAL A 97 -6.44 1.77 4.47
N LEU A 98 -7.49 2.19 3.77
CA LEU A 98 -7.71 1.85 2.36
C LEU A 98 -7.49 3.08 1.49
N ILE A 99 -6.46 3.03 0.64
CA ILE A 99 -6.25 3.97 -0.47
C ILE A 99 -6.91 3.37 -1.71
N GLY A 100 -7.99 3.97 -2.17
CA GLY A 100 -8.78 3.46 -3.30
C GLY A 100 -8.04 3.45 -4.63
N MET A 101 -8.53 2.66 -5.57
CA MET A 101 -7.97 2.52 -6.93
C MET A 101 -7.83 3.87 -7.62
N GLY A 102 -6.66 4.13 -8.21
CA GLY A 102 -6.37 5.38 -8.92
C GLY A 102 -6.33 6.64 -8.04
N ALA A 103 -6.38 6.51 -6.72
CA ALA A 103 -6.23 7.66 -5.83
C ALA A 103 -4.79 8.18 -5.81
N ILE A 104 -4.64 9.47 -5.58
CA ILE A 104 -3.34 10.14 -5.44
C ILE A 104 -3.26 10.76 -4.05
N VAL A 105 -2.28 10.36 -3.26
CA VAL A 105 -1.94 10.98 -1.97
C VAL A 105 -0.60 11.68 -2.13
N MET A 106 -0.61 13.01 -2.01
CA MET A 106 0.55 13.86 -2.25
C MET A 106 1.43 14.02 -1.00
N ASP A 107 2.55 14.72 -1.18
CA ASP A 107 3.53 14.99 -0.13
C ASP A 107 2.92 15.64 1.12
N ASP A 108 3.57 15.37 2.26
CA ASP A 108 3.23 15.99 3.55
C ASP A 108 1.79 15.71 4.00
N CYS A 109 1.13 14.72 3.41
CA CYS A 109 -0.19 14.28 3.87
C CYS A 109 -0.03 13.36 5.08
N MET A 110 -1.02 13.44 5.98
CA MET A 110 -1.20 12.48 7.07
C MET A 110 -2.58 11.83 6.91
N VAL A 111 -2.62 10.52 6.76
CA VAL A 111 -3.86 9.73 6.74
C VAL A 111 -3.87 8.89 8.01
N GLU A 112 -4.67 9.31 9.00
CA GLU A 112 -4.77 8.59 10.27
C GLU A 112 -5.53 7.27 10.13
N SER A 113 -5.39 6.43 11.16
CA SER A 113 -5.91 5.06 11.18
C SER A 113 -7.42 4.96 10.96
N ASN A 114 -7.84 3.80 10.47
CA ASN A 114 -9.25 3.47 10.23
C ASN A 114 -9.92 4.43 9.23
N SER A 115 -9.22 4.81 8.18
CA SER A 115 -9.69 5.80 7.20
C SER A 115 -9.74 5.21 5.78
N ILE A 116 -10.57 5.81 4.93
CA ILE A 116 -10.68 5.43 3.52
C ILE A 116 -10.49 6.67 2.64
N ILE A 117 -9.58 6.55 1.68
CA ILE A 117 -9.49 7.46 0.54
C ILE A 117 -10.20 6.80 -0.64
N GLY A 118 -11.28 7.39 -1.10
CA GLY A 118 -12.10 6.87 -2.19
C GLY A 118 -11.34 6.75 -3.51
N ALA A 119 -11.78 5.85 -4.39
CA ALA A 119 -11.17 5.64 -5.70
C ALA A 119 -11.14 6.95 -6.53
N GLY A 120 -10.05 7.16 -7.28
CA GLY A 120 -9.85 8.32 -8.13
C GLY A 120 -9.72 9.67 -7.41
N SER A 121 -9.57 9.67 -6.10
CA SER A 121 -9.47 10.90 -5.30
C SER A 121 -8.06 11.50 -5.33
N VAL A 122 -7.95 12.81 -5.18
CA VAL A 122 -6.67 13.51 -5.06
C VAL A 122 -6.59 14.22 -3.71
N VAL A 123 -5.81 13.63 -2.79
CA VAL A 123 -5.46 14.21 -1.49
C VAL A 123 -4.27 15.13 -1.70
N VAL A 124 -4.55 16.45 -1.70
CA VAL A 124 -3.53 17.47 -2.00
C VAL A 124 -2.53 17.62 -0.87
N GLN A 125 -1.34 18.09 -1.20
CA GLN A 125 -0.22 18.25 -0.28
C GLN A 125 -0.62 18.92 1.04
N GLY A 126 -0.08 18.41 2.15
CA GLY A 126 -0.30 18.94 3.49
C GLY A 126 -1.69 18.65 4.08
N THR A 127 -2.47 17.80 3.43
CA THR A 127 -3.81 17.43 3.92
C THR A 127 -3.71 16.47 5.11
N HIS A 128 -4.51 16.72 6.15
CA HIS A 128 -4.65 15.84 7.28
C HIS A 128 -6.04 15.19 7.28
N VAL A 129 -6.07 13.90 7.00
CA VAL A 129 -7.26 13.03 7.10
C VAL A 129 -7.28 12.46 8.52
N LYS A 130 -8.30 12.79 9.29
CA LYS A 130 -8.40 12.33 10.69
C LYS A 130 -8.89 10.89 10.75
N SER A 131 -8.57 10.25 11.88
CA SER A 131 -8.98 8.87 12.13
C SER A 131 -10.49 8.67 11.98
N GLY A 132 -10.86 7.59 11.32
CA GLY A 132 -12.27 7.25 11.13
C GLY A 132 -12.99 8.05 10.05
N GLU A 133 -12.28 8.66 9.12
CA GLU A 133 -12.88 9.47 8.06
C GLU A 133 -12.83 8.79 6.69
N VAL A 134 -13.87 9.01 5.90
CA VAL A 134 -13.93 8.67 4.47
C VAL A 134 -13.82 9.94 3.66
N TRP A 135 -12.78 9.99 2.81
CA TRP A 135 -12.51 11.15 1.94
C TRP A 135 -12.64 10.79 0.47
N GLY A 136 -13.05 11.75 -0.37
CA GLY A 136 -13.17 11.53 -1.80
C GLY A 136 -13.24 12.82 -2.62
N GLY A 137 -13.07 12.69 -3.93
CA GLY A 137 -13.14 13.79 -4.90
C GLY A 137 -11.80 14.40 -5.30
N ILE A 138 -11.83 15.42 -6.16
CA ILE A 138 -10.68 16.15 -6.69
C ILE A 138 -10.95 17.67 -6.56
N PRO A 139 -10.30 18.36 -5.60
CA PRO A 139 -9.49 17.84 -4.51
C PRO A 139 -10.35 17.07 -3.51
N ALA A 140 -9.74 16.06 -2.84
CA ALA A 140 -10.45 15.24 -1.85
C ALA A 140 -10.94 16.08 -0.67
N ARG A 141 -12.13 15.72 -0.18
CA ARG A 141 -12.75 16.28 1.03
C ARG A 141 -13.40 15.17 1.83
N LYS A 142 -13.59 15.41 3.12
CA LYS A 142 -14.36 14.49 3.96
C LYS A 142 -15.79 14.33 3.41
N ILE A 143 -16.18 13.08 3.20
CA ILE A 143 -17.54 12.70 2.77
C ILE A 143 -18.39 12.35 3.98
N LYS A 144 -17.83 11.52 4.87
CA LYS A 144 -18.54 11.00 6.06
C LYS A 144 -17.55 10.40 7.06
N ASP A 145 -18.04 10.05 8.24
CA ASP A 145 -17.33 9.16 9.15
C ASP A 145 -17.44 7.71 8.66
N ILE A 146 -16.43 6.90 8.94
CA ILE A 146 -16.44 5.47 8.60
C ILE A 146 -17.42 4.75 9.53
N SER A 147 -18.21 3.83 9.01
CA SER A 147 -18.99 2.93 9.83
C SER A 147 -18.22 1.64 10.13
N THR A 148 -18.65 0.90 11.15
CA THR A 148 -18.06 -0.41 11.47
C THR A 148 -18.17 -1.37 10.29
N GLU A 149 -19.30 -1.35 9.57
CA GLU A 149 -19.52 -2.20 8.40
C GLU A 149 -18.56 -1.87 7.27
N LEU A 150 -18.17 -0.59 7.07
CA LEU A 150 -17.17 -0.20 6.09
C LEU A 150 -15.76 -0.57 6.54
N LEU A 151 -15.46 -0.41 7.83
CA LEU A 151 -14.15 -0.78 8.36
C LEU A 151 -13.90 -2.28 8.20
N ASP A 152 -14.88 -3.10 8.61
CA ASP A 152 -14.75 -4.56 8.53
C ASP A 152 -14.95 -5.07 7.10
N GLY A 153 -15.97 -4.56 6.39
CA GLY A 153 -16.35 -5.03 5.06
C GLY A 153 -15.44 -4.56 3.93
N GLU A 154 -14.70 -3.46 4.11
CA GLU A 154 -13.79 -2.96 3.09
C GLU A 154 -12.33 -2.96 3.56
N VAL A 155 -11.99 -2.26 4.64
CA VAL A 155 -10.58 -2.12 5.05
C VAL A 155 -10.00 -3.47 5.49
N ASN A 156 -10.61 -4.10 6.50
CA ASN A 156 -10.11 -5.36 7.06
C ASN A 156 -10.26 -6.52 6.09
N ARG A 157 -11.40 -6.62 5.38
CA ARG A 157 -11.65 -7.67 4.41
C ARG A 157 -10.64 -7.65 3.26
N ILE A 158 -10.37 -6.46 2.68
CA ILE A 158 -9.43 -6.36 1.54
C ILE A 158 -8.03 -6.77 2.00
N ALA A 159 -7.52 -6.23 3.10
CA ALA A 159 -6.19 -6.57 3.59
C ALA A 159 -6.02 -8.07 3.85
N ASN A 160 -7.02 -8.71 4.52
CA ASN A 160 -7.00 -10.16 4.76
C ASN A 160 -7.09 -10.96 3.46
N ASN A 161 -7.92 -10.53 2.50
CA ASN A 161 -8.04 -11.21 1.22
C ASN A 161 -6.72 -11.17 0.43
N TYR A 162 -5.96 -10.08 0.48
CA TYR A 162 -4.68 -10.00 -0.21
C TYR A 162 -3.61 -10.90 0.40
N VAL A 163 -3.64 -11.16 1.70
CA VAL A 163 -2.84 -12.22 2.32
C VAL A 163 -3.24 -13.59 1.77
N LYS A 164 -4.55 -13.87 1.70
CA LYS A 164 -5.09 -15.11 1.10
C LYS A 164 -4.74 -15.22 -0.39
N TYR A 165 -4.97 -14.18 -1.19
CA TYR A 165 -4.68 -14.21 -2.63
C TYR A 165 -3.20 -14.44 -2.91
N SER A 166 -2.30 -13.81 -2.14
CA SER A 166 -0.87 -14.01 -2.30
C SER A 166 -0.44 -15.46 -2.04
N SER A 167 -1.14 -16.18 -1.16
CA SER A 167 -0.83 -17.59 -0.90
C SER A 167 -1.04 -18.47 -2.12
N TRP A 168 -2.02 -18.17 -2.98
CA TRP A 168 -2.28 -18.93 -4.21
C TRP A 168 -1.09 -18.91 -5.19
N TYR A 169 -0.31 -17.85 -5.18
CA TYR A 169 0.87 -17.70 -6.03
C TYR A 169 2.13 -18.35 -5.44
N LYS A 170 2.13 -18.65 -4.14
CA LYS A 170 3.24 -19.33 -3.47
C LYS A 170 3.23 -20.84 -3.72
N VAL A 171 2.09 -21.40 -4.07
CA VAL A 171 1.86 -22.83 -4.29
C VAL A 171 1.97 -23.16 -5.80
N ALA A 172 2.99 -22.62 -6.48
CA ALA A 172 3.21 -22.90 -7.89
C ALA A 172 3.50 -24.39 -8.13
N GLY A 173 2.53 -25.09 -8.71
CA GLY A 173 2.62 -26.52 -9.05
C GLY A 173 1.49 -27.40 -8.50
N GLU A 174 0.65 -26.91 -7.62
CA GLU A 174 -0.52 -27.61 -7.11
C GLU A 174 -1.75 -27.40 -8.02
N LYS A 175 -2.67 -28.36 -8.00
CA LYS A 175 -3.86 -28.29 -8.86
C LYS A 175 -4.81 -27.21 -8.35
N PRO A 176 -5.54 -26.48 -9.23
CA PRO A 176 -6.48 -25.42 -8.84
C PRO A 176 -7.54 -25.83 -7.82
N GLU A 177 -7.90 -27.12 -7.76
CA GLU A 177 -8.89 -27.68 -6.84
C GLU A 177 -8.40 -27.68 -5.38
N GLU A 178 -7.08 -27.74 -5.16
CA GLU A 178 -6.47 -27.74 -3.82
C GLU A 178 -6.28 -26.30 -3.27
N ILE A 179 -6.35 -25.30 -4.15
CA ILE A 179 -6.16 -23.88 -3.80
C ILE A 179 -7.47 -23.24 -3.32
N LEU A 180 -8.64 -23.73 -3.76
CA LEU A 180 -9.94 -23.14 -3.43
C LEU A 180 -10.45 -23.47 -2.04
N ASP A 181 -9.88 -24.48 -1.39
CA ASP A 181 -10.22 -24.92 -0.02
C ASP A 181 -9.36 -24.28 1.09
N LEU A 182 -8.46 -23.34 0.72
CA LEU A 182 -7.67 -22.50 1.63
C LEU A 182 -8.34 -21.13 1.77
#